data_55313794ca6cf0ba1d27d275dcb32b55
#
_entry.id   55313794ca6cf0ba1d27d275dcb32b55
#
_cell.length_a   1.000
_cell.length_b   1.000
_cell.length_c   1.000
_cell.angle_alpha   90.00
_cell.angle_beta   90.00
_cell.angle_gamma   90.00
#
_symmetry.space_group_name_H-M   'P 1'
#
loop_
_entity.id
_entity.type
_entity.pdbx_description
1 polymer ?
#
loop_
_entity_poly.entity_id
_entity_poly.type
_entity_poly.pdbx_seq_one_letter_code
_entity_poly.pdbx_strand_id
1 'polypeptide(L)'
;MGKVLAVCISEKKGTQKKNVGSAVFVEDWGLEGDAHAGKWHRQVSLLSGEKIDAFRAKGAEVEDGAFGENLVVEGIDFAKLPVGTRFRCGEVVLELTQIGKECHNGCAIFQKMGEGIMPREGVFTRVLKGGKVSVGDEMTVDKAMIFDTHAHYDDEAFDEDRFAMLDSMQENGI
;
A
#
# COMPACT_ATOMS: atom_id res chain seq x y z
N MET A 1 -5.57 -8.83 8.99
CA MET A 1 -4.84 -9.83 8.17
C MET A 1 -5.48 -9.86 6.80
N GLY A 2 -4.69 -9.75 5.76
CA GLY A 2 -5.15 -9.73 4.38
C GLY A 2 -4.64 -10.93 3.59
N LYS A 3 -5.23 -11.12 2.41
CA LYS A 3 -4.84 -12.18 1.48
C LYS A 3 -4.54 -11.59 0.10
N VAL A 4 -3.43 -11.98 -0.48
CA VAL A 4 -3.04 -11.56 -1.83
C VAL A 4 -3.92 -12.25 -2.86
N LEU A 5 -4.66 -11.44 -3.64
CA LEU A 5 -5.55 -11.92 -4.70
C LEU A 5 -4.88 -11.89 -6.07
N ALA A 6 -4.00 -10.93 -6.31
CA ALA A 6 -3.28 -10.78 -7.56
C ALA A 6 -1.90 -10.17 -7.36
N VAL A 7 -0.95 -10.60 -8.18
CA VAL A 7 0.41 -10.05 -8.29
C VAL A 7 0.60 -9.62 -9.73
N CYS A 8 0.68 -8.32 -9.97
CA CYS A 8 0.62 -7.74 -11.31
C CYS A 8 1.89 -6.96 -11.67
N ILE A 9 2.35 -7.13 -12.90
CA ILE A 9 3.48 -6.39 -13.47
C ILE A 9 3.14 -5.89 -14.88
N SER A 10 3.89 -4.89 -15.32
CA SER A 10 3.91 -4.45 -16.72
C SER A 10 5.34 -4.18 -17.16
N GLU A 11 5.65 -4.47 -18.42
CA GLU A 11 6.98 -4.21 -18.98
C GLU A 11 7.19 -2.72 -19.30
N LYS A 12 6.10 -1.98 -19.52
CA LYS A 12 6.13 -0.56 -19.91
C LYS A 12 5.28 0.29 -18.98
N LYS A 13 5.77 1.49 -18.68
CA LYS A 13 4.99 2.52 -17.98
C LYS A 13 3.79 2.96 -18.83
N GLY A 14 2.69 3.31 -18.15
CA GLY A 14 1.46 3.77 -18.80
C GLY A 14 0.61 2.66 -19.42
N THR A 15 0.96 1.39 -19.24
CA THR A 15 0.17 0.24 -19.66
C THR A 15 -0.49 -0.43 -18.48
N GLN A 16 -1.58 -1.15 -18.73
CA GLN A 16 -2.20 -1.99 -17.70
C GLN A 16 -1.23 -3.11 -17.29
N LYS A 17 -1.23 -3.40 -16.00
CA LYS A 17 -0.47 -4.53 -15.48
C LYS A 17 -1.28 -5.82 -15.63
N LYS A 18 -0.57 -6.95 -15.69
CA LYS A 18 -1.17 -8.27 -15.80
C LYS A 18 -0.82 -9.12 -14.59
N ASN A 19 -1.79 -9.88 -14.12
CA ASN A 19 -1.57 -10.82 -13.02
C ASN A 19 -0.66 -11.96 -13.52
N VAL A 20 0.50 -12.07 -12.89
CA VAL A 20 1.50 -13.13 -13.18
C VAL A 20 1.52 -14.21 -12.11
N GLY A 21 0.68 -14.11 -11.10
CA GLY A 21 0.52 -15.08 -10.03
C GLY A 21 1.57 -15.01 -8.93
N SER A 22 2.80 -14.68 -9.25
CA SER A 22 3.89 -14.50 -8.29
C SER A 22 4.98 -13.61 -8.86
N ALA A 23 5.71 -12.94 -7.98
CA ALA A 23 6.86 -12.13 -8.36
C ALA A 23 7.92 -12.09 -7.25
N VAL A 24 9.15 -11.81 -7.63
CA VAL A 24 10.26 -11.53 -6.71
C VAL A 24 10.28 -10.04 -6.40
N PHE A 25 10.26 -9.71 -5.11
CA PHE A 25 10.42 -8.35 -4.61
C PHE A 25 11.88 -8.13 -4.28
N VAL A 26 12.44 -7.07 -4.82
CA VAL A 26 13.85 -6.71 -4.63
C VAL A 26 13.94 -5.52 -3.68
N GLU A 27 14.78 -5.64 -2.65
CA GLU A 27 15.00 -4.58 -1.65
C GLU A 27 15.38 -3.26 -2.34
N ASP A 28 14.74 -2.16 -1.89
CA ASP A 28 14.92 -0.81 -2.42
C ASP A 28 14.82 -0.72 -3.96
N TRP A 29 13.95 -1.53 -4.55
CA TRP A 29 13.73 -1.57 -5.99
C TRP A 29 12.27 -1.73 -6.37
N GLY A 30 11.64 -2.83 -6.01
CA GLY A 30 10.27 -3.18 -6.36
C GLY A 30 10.15 -4.60 -6.88
N LEU A 31 9.16 -4.85 -7.75
CA LEU A 31 8.99 -6.15 -8.37
C LEU A 31 9.97 -6.32 -9.54
N GLU A 32 10.65 -7.46 -9.57
CA GLU A 32 11.51 -7.82 -10.68
C GLU A 32 10.70 -7.88 -11.99
N GLY A 33 11.19 -7.18 -13.01
CA GLY A 33 10.54 -7.10 -14.32
C GLY A 33 9.41 -6.09 -14.45
N ASP A 34 9.08 -5.36 -13.37
CA ASP A 34 8.04 -4.32 -13.41
C ASP A 34 8.61 -2.96 -13.86
N ALA A 35 7.86 -2.28 -14.70
CA ALA A 35 8.25 -0.98 -15.27
C ALA A 35 8.37 0.15 -14.22
N HIS A 36 7.67 0.04 -13.10
CA HIS A 36 7.70 1.03 -12.01
C HIS A 36 8.74 0.72 -10.94
N ALA A 37 9.45 -0.40 -11.05
CA ALA A 37 10.59 -0.69 -10.18
C ALA A 37 11.68 0.38 -10.33
N GLY A 38 12.31 0.76 -9.25
CA GLY A 38 13.35 1.77 -9.22
C GLY A 38 13.60 2.32 -7.82
N LYS A 39 14.65 3.12 -7.69
CA LYS A 39 15.00 3.78 -6.42
C LYS A 39 14.17 5.05 -6.21
N TRP A 40 12.94 4.89 -5.79
CA TRP A 40 12.02 5.98 -5.49
C TRP A 40 10.96 5.50 -4.49
N HIS A 41 10.00 6.37 -4.11
CA HIS A 41 9.02 6.04 -3.09
C HIS A 41 7.79 5.28 -3.60
N ARG A 42 7.64 5.07 -4.91
CA ARG A 42 6.52 4.36 -5.55
C ARG A 42 6.97 3.06 -6.18
N GLN A 43 7.72 2.26 -5.44
CA GLN A 43 8.28 1.00 -5.96
C GLN A 43 7.21 -0.06 -6.18
N VAL A 44 6.23 -0.15 -5.28
CA VAL A 44 5.13 -1.12 -5.32
C VAL A 44 3.82 -0.41 -5.02
N SER A 45 2.82 -0.62 -5.86
CA SER A 45 1.48 -0.11 -5.65
C SER A 45 0.53 -1.20 -5.16
N LEU A 46 -0.31 -0.87 -4.19
CA LEU A 46 -1.27 -1.77 -3.58
C LEU A 46 -2.69 -1.21 -3.70
N LEU A 47 -3.65 -2.09 -3.91
CA LEU A 47 -5.05 -1.74 -3.99
C LEU A 47 -5.90 -2.80 -3.28
N SER A 48 -6.91 -2.36 -2.57
CA SER A 48 -7.85 -3.24 -1.88
C SER A 48 -8.76 -3.94 -2.89
N GLY A 49 -8.88 -5.26 -2.78
CA GLY A 49 -9.74 -6.08 -3.64
C GLY A 49 -11.21 -5.66 -3.55
N GLU A 50 -11.68 -5.32 -2.34
CA GLU A 50 -13.03 -4.84 -2.09
C GLU A 50 -13.36 -3.54 -2.84
N LYS A 51 -12.36 -2.67 -3.00
CA LYS A 51 -12.52 -1.42 -3.76
C LYS A 51 -12.63 -1.67 -5.27
N ILE A 52 -11.87 -2.64 -5.79
CA ILE A 52 -11.98 -3.07 -7.19
C ILE A 52 -13.35 -3.70 -7.44
N ASP A 53 -13.81 -4.57 -6.54
CA ASP A 53 -15.10 -5.23 -6.67
C ASP A 53 -16.27 -4.24 -6.59
N ALA A 54 -16.19 -3.25 -5.71
CA ALA A 54 -17.15 -2.15 -5.66
C ALA A 54 -17.17 -1.35 -6.97
N PHE A 55 -16.04 -1.16 -7.60
CA PHE A 55 -15.94 -0.49 -8.89
C PHE A 55 -16.52 -1.34 -10.04
N ARG A 56 -16.27 -2.65 -10.01
CA ARG A 56 -16.90 -3.61 -10.94
C ARG A 56 -18.42 -3.64 -10.79
N ALA A 57 -18.94 -3.52 -9.57
CA ALA A 57 -20.37 -3.46 -9.29
C ALA A 57 -21.05 -2.20 -9.89
N LYS A 58 -20.29 -1.14 -10.16
CA LYS A 58 -20.77 0.05 -10.88
C LYS A 58 -20.83 -0.14 -12.41
N GLY A 59 -20.50 -1.32 -12.92
CA GLY A 59 -20.52 -1.66 -14.34
C GLY A 59 -19.15 -1.58 -15.04
N ALA A 60 -18.07 -1.41 -14.29
CA ALA A 60 -16.72 -1.41 -14.88
C ALA A 60 -16.23 -2.82 -15.20
N GLU A 61 -15.83 -3.04 -16.44
CA GLU A 61 -15.15 -4.26 -16.89
C GLU A 61 -13.64 -4.07 -16.75
N VAL A 62 -13.11 -4.36 -15.57
CA VAL A 62 -11.68 -4.22 -15.26
C VAL A 62 -11.12 -5.51 -14.68
N GLU A 63 -9.95 -5.89 -15.16
CA GLU A 63 -9.17 -6.98 -14.62
C GLU A 63 -8.22 -6.48 -13.52
N ASP A 64 -7.66 -7.40 -12.74
CA ASP A 64 -6.61 -7.06 -11.79
C ASP A 64 -5.38 -6.52 -12.54
N GLY A 65 -4.83 -5.42 -12.06
CA GLY A 65 -3.75 -4.70 -12.74
C GLY A 65 -4.21 -3.55 -13.65
N ALA A 66 -5.50 -3.44 -13.91
CA ALA A 66 -6.06 -2.43 -14.82
C ALA A 66 -5.81 -0.99 -14.38
N PHE A 67 -5.72 -0.74 -13.08
CA PHE A 67 -5.43 0.59 -12.51
C PHE A 67 -3.93 0.86 -12.36
N GLY A 68 -3.08 -0.09 -12.72
CA GLY A 68 -1.63 -0.01 -12.55
C GLY A 68 -1.15 -0.51 -11.18
N GLU A 69 -2.01 -1.16 -10.42
CA GLU A 69 -1.65 -1.78 -9.14
C GLU A 69 -0.76 -3.01 -9.34
N ASN A 70 0.19 -3.21 -8.43
CA ASN A 70 1.04 -4.40 -8.38
C ASN A 70 0.40 -5.50 -7.53
N LEU A 71 -0.10 -5.16 -6.35
CA LEU A 71 -0.76 -6.11 -5.46
C LEU A 71 -2.23 -5.75 -5.28
N VAL A 72 -3.09 -6.73 -5.45
CA VAL A 72 -4.48 -6.69 -5.03
C VAL A 72 -4.61 -7.56 -3.79
N VAL A 73 -5.09 -6.97 -2.69
CA VAL A 73 -5.18 -7.64 -1.39
C VAL A 73 -6.57 -7.45 -0.80
N GLU A 74 -7.20 -8.53 -0.36
CA GLU A 74 -8.45 -8.45 0.39
C GLU A 74 -8.20 -8.33 1.89
N GLY A 75 -9.14 -7.75 2.63
CA GLY A 75 -9.13 -7.67 4.09
C GLY A 75 -8.34 -6.50 4.67
N ILE A 76 -7.74 -5.64 3.85
CA ILE A 76 -7.01 -4.45 4.30
C ILE A 76 -7.51 -3.21 3.56
N ASP A 77 -7.91 -2.19 4.30
CA ASP A 77 -8.21 -0.86 3.75
C ASP A 77 -6.98 0.03 3.82
N PHE A 78 -6.17 -0.03 2.77
CA PHE A 78 -4.87 0.65 2.72
C PHE A 78 -4.96 2.17 2.85
N ALA A 79 -6.00 2.78 2.30
CA ALA A 79 -6.16 4.23 2.29
C ALA A 79 -6.40 4.83 3.68
N LYS A 80 -6.80 4.01 4.65
CA LYS A 80 -7.01 4.42 6.05
C LYS A 80 -5.78 4.28 6.94
N LEU A 81 -4.70 3.73 6.42
CA LEU A 81 -3.48 3.51 7.17
C LEU A 81 -2.52 4.71 7.05
N PRO A 82 -1.79 5.06 8.11
CA PRO A 82 -0.84 6.16 8.05
C PRO A 82 0.40 5.80 7.21
N VAL A 83 1.00 6.82 6.59
CA VAL A 83 2.33 6.69 5.97
C VAL A 83 3.33 6.20 7.03
N GLY A 84 4.20 5.27 6.64
CA GLY A 84 5.13 4.59 7.54
C GLY A 84 4.62 3.23 8.05
N THR A 85 3.35 2.90 7.83
CA THR A 85 2.82 1.56 8.11
C THR A 85 3.60 0.51 7.34
N ARG A 86 3.92 -0.60 8.01
CA ARG A 86 4.63 -1.73 7.41
C ARG A 86 3.69 -2.90 7.16
N PHE A 87 3.91 -3.55 6.05
CA PHE A 87 3.19 -4.77 5.66
C PHE A 87 4.18 -5.91 5.56
N ARG A 88 3.80 -7.07 6.08
CA ARG A 88 4.59 -8.31 5.97
C ARG A 88 3.84 -9.31 5.13
N CYS A 89 4.53 -9.87 4.14
CA CYS A 89 4.03 -10.97 3.32
C CYS A 89 5.14 -12.00 3.15
N GLY A 90 5.10 -13.07 3.96
CA GLY A 90 6.22 -13.99 4.07
C GLY A 90 7.48 -13.28 4.56
N GLU A 91 8.55 -13.30 3.78
CA GLU A 91 9.80 -12.60 4.06
C GLU A 91 9.80 -11.13 3.61
N VAL A 92 8.87 -10.76 2.73
CA VAL A 92 8.79 -9.41 2.16
C VAL A 92 8.22 -8.43 3.19
N VAL A 93 8.91 -7.30 3.34
CA VAL A 93 8.45 -6.17 4.15
C VAL A 93 8.32 -4.95 3.26
N LEU A 94 7.14 -4.35 3.27
CA LEU A 94 6.83 -3.13 2.54
C LEU A 94 6.53 -2.00 3.53
N GLU A 95 6.90 -0.77 3.16
CA GLU A 95 6.58 0.44 3.94
C GLU A 95 5.72 1.38 3.13
N LEU A 96 4.58 1.80 3.68
CA LEU A 96 3.67 2.75 3.06
C LEU A 96 4.33 4.12 2.94
N THR A 97 4.47 4.62 1.72
CA THR A 97 5.16 5.88 1.42
C THR A 97 4.22 6.98 0.93
N GLN A 98 3.11 6.62 0.28
CA GLN A 98 2.16 7.58 -0.28
C GLN A 98 0.77 6.97 -0.37
N ILE A 99 -0.24 7.76 -0.06
CA ILE A 99 -1.66 7.41 -0.23
C ILE A 99 -2.20 8.22 -1.41
N GLY A 100 -2.78 7.50 -2.40
CA GLY A 100 -3.31 8.11 -3.60
C GLY A 100 -2.26 8.71 -4.53
N LYS A 101 -2.70 9.23 -5.64
CA LYS A 101 -1.89 9.98 -6.60
C LYS A 101 -2.74 10.98 -7.36
N GLU A 102 -2.12 12.04 -7.87
CA GLU A 102 -2.77 12.89 -8.85
C GLU A 102 -3.06 12.09 -10.13
N CYS A 103 -4.32 12.14 -10.58
CA CYS A 103 -4.71 11.52 -11.83
C CYS A 103 -4.57 12.56 -12.94
N HIS A 104 -3.64 12.34 -13.86
CA HIS A 104 -3.63 13.10 -15.10
C HIS A 104 -4.79 12.63 -15.98
N ASN A 105 -5.56 13.57 -16.51
CA ASN A 105 -6.70 13.34 -17.39
C ASN A 105 -6.28 12.54 -18.65
N GLY A 106 -6.37 11.23 -18.62
CA GLY A 106 -5.92 10.40 -19.74
C GLY A 106 -5.96 8.90 -19.53
N CYS A 107 -6.26 8.45 -18.32
CA CYS A 107 -6.45 7.02 -18.07
C CYS A 107 -7.72 6.51 -18.79
N ALA A 108 -7.60 5.42 -19.56
CA ALA A 108 -8.71 4.84 -20.31
C ALA A 108 -9.91 4.48 -19.42
N ILE A 109 -9.67 4.12 -18.15
CA ILE A 109 -10.73 3.82 -17.18
C ILE A 109 -11.43 5.11 -16.75
N PHE A 110 -10.68 6.18 -16.52
CA PHE A 110 -11.24 7.49 -16.20
C PHE A 110 -12.13 8.02 -17.34
N GLN A 111 -11.71 7.82 -18.60
CA GLN A 111 -12.49 8.22 -19.77
C GLN A 111 -13.82 7.46 -19.90
N LYS A 112 -13.84 6.16 -19.53
CA LYS A 112 -15.04 5.33 -19.56
C LYS A 112 -15.98 5.54 -18.39
N MET A 113 -15.44 5.70 -17.20
CA MET A 113 -16.20 5.69 -15.95
C MET A 113 -16.31 7.06 -15.28
N GLY A 114 -15.57 8.07 -15.75
CA GLY A 114 -15.51 9.40 -15.14
C GLY A 114 -14.74 9.44 -13.80
N GLU A 115 -14.29 8.31 -13.30
CA GLU A 115 -13.53 8.21 -12.05
C GLU A 115 -12.52 7.04 -12.10
N GLY A 116 -11.52 7.10 -11.24
CA GLY A 116 -10.59 6.01 -11.00
C GLY A 116 -10.38 5.82 -9.50
N ILE A 117 -10.05 4.60 -9.06
CA ILE A 117 -9.87 4.31 -7.63
C ILE A 117 -8.44 4.51 -7.14
N MET A 118 -7.43 4.39 -7.98
CA MET A 118 -6.03 4.61 -7.59
C MET A 118 -5.75 6.00 -6.98
N PRO A 119 -6.34 7.09 -7.49
CA PRO A 119 -6.08 8.41 -6.92
C PRO A 119 -6.51 8.57 -5.46
N ARG A 120 -7.53 7.85 -5.03
CA ARG A 120 -8.08 7.96 -3.67
C ARG A 120 -7.76 6.76 -2.79
N GLU A 121 -7.82 5.56 -3.35
CA GLU A 121 -7.79 4.30 -2.60
C GLU A 121 -6.47 3.53 -2.80
N GLY A 122 -5.71 3.84 -3.84
CA GLY A 122 -4.42 3.22 -4.09
C GLY A 122 -3.33 3.77 -3.18
N VAL A 123 -2.42 2.91 -2.78
CA VAL A 123 -1.25 3.29 -1.99
C VAL A 123 0.03 2.83 -2.66
N PHE A 124 1.11 3.50 -2.30
CA PHE A 124 2.46 3.18 -2.77
C PHE A 124 3.35 2.81 -1.62
N THR A 125 4.23 1.89 -1.87
CA THR A 125 5.18 1.38 -0.88
C THR A 125 6.58 1.26 -1.48
N ARG A 126 7.56 1.16 -0.60
CA ARG A 126 8.90 0.73 -0.96
C ARG A 126 9.20 -0.62 -0.31
N VAL A 127 10.10 -1.38 -0.90
CA VAL A 127 10.53 -2.68 -0.40
C VAL A 127 11.64 -2.49 0.62
N LEU A 128 11.38 -2.83 1.88
CA LEU A 128 12.39 -2.82 2.94
C LEU A 128 13.15 -4.13 3.01
N LYS A 129 12.49 -5.25 2.71
CA LYS A 129 13.07 -6.58 2.64
C LYS A 129 12.48 -7.33 1.45
N GLY A 130 13.32 -7.90 0.62
CA GLY A 130 12.92 -8.67 -0.56
C GLY A 130 12.51 -10.10 -0.24
N GLY A 131 11.96 -10.76 -1.23
CA GLY A 131 11.51 -12.14 -1.21
C GLY A 131 10.48 -12.41 -2.30
N LYS A 132 9.85 -13.57 -2.27
CA LYS A 132 8.81 -13.96 -3.23
C LYS A 132 7.42 -13.79 -2.62
N VAL A 133 6.51 -13.20 -3.38
CA VAL A 133 5.08 -13.12 -3.05
C VAL A 133 4.28 -13.82 -4.13
N SER A 134 3.31 -14.62 -3.72
CA SER A 134 2.42 -15.37 -4.60
C SER A 134 0.96 -15.10 -4.24
N VAL A 135 0.07 -15.27 -5.21
CA VAL A 135 -1.37 -15.28 -4.96
C VAL A 135 -1.71 -16.32 -3.89
N GLY A 136 -2.53 -15.92 -2.93
CA GLY A 136 -2.90 -16.74 -1.77
C GLY A 136 -2.05 -16.51 -0.53
N ASP A 137 -0.93 -15.81 -0.62
CA ASP A 137 -0.11 -15.46 0.53
C ASP A 137 -0.87 -14.52 1.48
N GLU A 138 -0.61 -14.66 2.76
CA GLU A 138 -1.17 -13.78 3.79
C GLU A 138 -0.32 -12.51 3.94
N MET A 139 -1.00 -11.38 4.11
CA MET A 139 -0.37 -10.10 4.42
C MET A 139 -0.82 -9.63 5.80
N THR A 140 0.13 -9.27 6.64
CA THR A 140 -0.10 -8.67 7.95
C THR A 140 0.29 -7.21 7.96
N VAL A 141 -0.37 -6.43 8.82
CA VAL A 141 -0.12 -5.00 8.99
C VAL A 141 0.58 -4.79 10.33
N ASP A 142 1.79 -4.23 10.28
CA ASP A 142 2.47 -3.71 11.47
C ASP A 142 2.15 -2.21 11.56
N LYS A 143 1.45 -1.79 12.62
CA LYS A 143 1.16 -0.37 12.84
C LYS A 143 2.49 0.41 12.95
N ALA A 144 2.55 1.58 12.32
CA ALA A 144 3.67 2.49 12.50
C ALA A 144 3.74 2.89 13.97
N MET A 145 4.88 2.64 14.61
CA MET A 145 5.19 3.32 15.88
C MET A 145 5.61 4.75 15.52
N ILE A 146 4.76 5.71 15.80
CA ILE A 146 5.11 7.11 15.66
C ILE A 146 6.02 7.45 16.84
N PHE A 147 7.31 7.57 16.58
CA PHE A 147 8.23 8.18 17.52
C PHE A 147 8.20 9.69 17.29
N ASP A 148 7.50 10.41 18.15
CA ASP A 148 7.63 11.86 18.21
C ASP A 148 8.87 12.21 19.04
N THR A 149 9.98 12.46 18.35
CA THR A 149 11.25 12.85 18.97
C THR A 149 11.27 14.31 19.42
N HIS A 150 10.21 15.06 19.17
CA HIS A 150 10.07 16.48 19.55
C HIS A 150 9.06 16.71 20.67
N ALA A 151 8.43 15.66 21.18
CA ALA A 151 7.53 15.77 22.30
C ALA A 151 8.32 16.03 23.60
N HIS A 152 8.11 17.16 24.20
CA HIS A 152 8.72 17.56 25.50
C HIS A 152 7.90 16.99 26.67
N TYR A 153 7.85 15.67 26.79
CA TYR A 153 7.15 15.00 27.90
C TYR A 153 7.86 15.13 29.26
N ASP A 154 9.04 15.72 29.25
CA ASP A 154 9.84 16.06 30.43
C ASP A 154 9.54 17.48 30.99
N ASP A 155 8.63 18.22 30.34
CA ASP A 155 8.15 19.51 30.85
C ASP A 155 7.35 19.33 32.14
N GLU A 156 7.57 20.21 33.12
CA GLU A 156 6.86 20.21 34.41
C GLU A 156 5.32 20.23 34.26
N ALA A 157 4.81 20.78 33.16
CA ALA A 157 3.37 20.77 32.86
C ALA A 157 2.76 19.37 32.72
N PHE A 158 3.57 18.33 32.51
CA PHE A 158 3.13 16.95 32.38
C PHE A 158 3.41 16.06 33.58
N ASP A 159 3.91 16.63 34.69
CA ASP A 159 4.34 15.87 35.85
C ASP A 159 3.20 15.03 36.50
N GLU A 160 1.98 15.53 36.48
CA GLU A 160 0.84 14.83 37.06
C GLU A 160 0.29 13.70 36.21
N ASP A 161 0.36 13.85 34.86
CA ASP A 161 -0.27 12.92 33.91
C ASP A 161 0.72 12.15 33.05
N ARG A 162 2.03 12.35 33.26
CA ARG A 162 3.09 11.80 32.40
C ARG A 162 2.97 10.30 32.18
N PHE A 163 2.80 9.53 33.23
CA PHE A 163 2.74 8.07 33.14
C PHE A 163 1.45 7.60 32.48
N ALA A 164 0.31 8.20 32.82
CA ALA A 164 -0.97 7.88 32.21
C ALA A 164 -0.97 8.21 30.71
N MET A 165 -0.34 9.32 30.31
CA MET A 165 -0.20 9.69 28.92
C MET A 165 0.69 8.72 28.15
N LEU A 166 1.85 8.34 28.70
CA LEU A 166 2.76 7.38 28.06
C LEU A 166 2.12 6.00 27.92
N ASP A 167 1.38 5.54 28.93
CA ASP A 167 0.65 4.27 28.86
C ASP A 167 -0.43 4.32 27.78
N SER A 168 -1.18 5.42 27.67
CA SER A 168 -2.20 5.59 26.63
C SER A 168 -1.62 5.65 25.21
N MET A 169 -0.40 6.18 25.06
CA MET A 169 0.31 6.21 23.80
C MET A 169 0.72 4.79 23.36
N GLN A 170 1.18 3.96 24.28
CA GLN A 170 1.47 2.55 23.98
C GLN A 170 0.23 1.78 23.54
N GLU A 171 -0.90 1.98 24.19
CA GLU A 171 -2.17 1.34 23.80
C GLU A 171 -2.65 1.78 22.41
N ASN A 172 -2.36 3.02 22.02
CA ASN A 172 -2.74 3.58 20.72
C ASN A 172 -1.65 3.42 19.63
N GLY A 173 -0.54 2.78 19.95
CA GLY A 173 0.53 2.51 18.98
C GLY A 173 1.35 3.74 18.59
N ILE A 174 1.47 4.70 19.49
CA ILE A 174 2.31 5.90 19.36
C ILE A 174 3.57 5.70 20.19
#